data_c1165836d64b38ef18792d2efe0e6429
#
_entry.id   c1165836d64b38ef18792d2efe0e6429
#
_cell.length_a   1.000
_cell.length_b   1.000
_cell.length_c   1.000
_cell.angle_alpha   90.00
_cell.angle_beta   90.00
_cell.angle_gamma   90.00
#
_symmetry.space_group_name_H-M   'P 1'
#
loop_
_entity.id
_entity.type
_entity.pdbx_description
1 polymer ?
#
loop_
_entity_poly.entity_id
_entity_poly.type
_entity_poly.pdbx_seq_one_letter_code
_entity_poly.pdbx_strand_id
1 'polypeptide(L)'
;MNNSAFTFQTLHPDTIMDALFEHGIRVDSGLTPLNSYENRVYQFQDEDRRRFVVKFYRPERWTADQILEEHQLALQLVNDEVPVAAPVAFNGQTLLNHQGFYFAVFPSVGGRQFEADNIDQMEAVGRYLGRMHQTGRKQLFIHRPTIGLNEYLIEPRKLFEDATLIPPGLKAAFLKATDELIAAVTAH
;
A
#
# COMPACT_ATOMS: atom_id res chain seq x y z
N MET A 1 25.76 7.83 -16.48
CA MET A 1 24.40 8.21 -16.83
C MET A 1 23.64 8.42 -15.54
N ASN A 2 23.33 9.69 -15.20
CA ASN A 2 22.54 9.98 -14.01
C ASN A 2 21.11 9.54 -14.25
N ASN A 3 20.78 8.33 -13.83
CA ASN A 3 19.40 7.90 -13.69
C ASN A 3 18.90 8.53 -12.39
N SER A 4 18.47 9.80 -12.44
CA SER A 4 17.75 10.37 -11.29
C SER A 4 16.41 9.63 -11.22
N ALA A 5 16.34 8.65 -10.33
CA ALA A 5 15.08 7.93 -10.08
C ALA A 5 13.97 8.95 -9.80
N PHE A 6 12.81 8.78 -10.45
CA PHE A 6 11.63 9.59 -10.19
C PHE A 6 11.20 9.38 -8.74
N THR A 7 11.20 10.44 -7.95
CA THR A 7 10.98 10.39 -6.50
C THR A 7 9.98 11.46 -6.06
N PHE A 8 9.62 11.48 -4.78
CA PHE A 8 8.75 12.51 -4.22
C PHE A 8 9.38 13.92 -4.07
N GLN A 9 10.60 14.14 -4.55
CA GLN A 9 11.28 15.44 -4.41
C GLN A 9 10.53 16.58 -5.11
N THR A 10 9.81 16.28 -6.19
CA THR A 10 9.01 17.26 -6.94
C THR A 10 7.55 17.31 -6.52
N LEU A 11 7.12 16.47 -5.56
CA LEU A 11 5.76 16.47 -5.03
C LEU A 11 5.63 17.54 -3.93
N HIS A 12 5.49 18.79 -4.34
CA HIS A 12 5.26 19.92 -3.45
C HIS A 12 3.76 20.10 -3.14
N PRO A 13 3.39 20.86 -2.09
CA PRO A 13 1.98 21.15 -1.77
C PRO A 13 1.18 21.71 -2.95
N ASP A 14 1.78 22.61 -3.73
CA ASP A 14 1.13 23.18 -4.91
C ASP A 14 0.85 22.09 -5.97
N THR A 15 1.82 21.20 -6.21
CA THR A 15 1.64 20.05 -7.13
C THR A 15 0.49 19.14 -6.68
N ILE A 16 0.34 18.94 -5.36
CA ILE A 16 -0.77 18.16 -4.79
C ILE A 16 -2.10 18.86 -5.01
N MET A 17 -2.15 20.18 -4.79
CA MET A 17 -3.34 20.99 -5.02
C MET A 17 -3.76 20.99 -6.49
N ASP A 18 -2.80 21.17 -7.41
CA ASP A 18 -3.02 21.09 -8.85
C ASP A 18 -3.55 19.72 -9.28
N ALA A 19 -2.96 18.64 -8.75
CA ALA A 19 -3.40 17.27 -9.01
C ALA A 19 -4.86 17.06 -8.62
N LEU A 20 -5.26 17.52 -7.44
CA LEU A 20 -6.63 17.41 -6.95
C LEU A 20 -7.58 18.27 -7.80
N PHE A 21 -7.18 19.48 -8.11
CA PHE A 21 -7.97 20.43 -8.90
C PHE A 21 -8.25 19.94 -10.33
N GLU A 22 -7.26 19.40 -11.03
CA GLU A 22 -7.41 18.84 -12.38
C GLU A 22 -8.45 17.73 -12.46
N HIS A 23 -8.61 16.97 -11.38
CA HIS A 23 -9.61 15.91 -11.29
C HIS A 23 -10.96 16.37 -10.69
N GLY A 24 -11.17 17.70 -10.58
CA GLY A 24 -12.42 18.27 -10.10
C GLY A 24 -12.60 18.22 -8.58
N ILE A 25 -11.53 17.96 -7.84
CA ILE A 25 -11.55 17.88 -6.37
C ILE A 25 -11.22 19.28 -5.82
N ARG A 26 -12.22 19.94 -5.25
CA ARG A 26 -12.07 21.28 -4.68
C ARG A 26 -11.69 21.18 -3.21
N VAL A 27 -10.47 21.62 -2.89
CA VAL A 27 -9.94 21.61 -1.52
C VAL A 27 -10.24 22.94 -0.83
N ASP A 28 -10.90 22.90 0.32
CA ASP A 28 -11.25 24.07 1.16
C ASP A 28 -10.50 24.06 2.51
N SER A 29 -9.40 23.38 2.59
CA SER A 29 -8.54 23.33 3.79
C SER A 29 -7.07 23.30 3.43
N GLY A 30 -6.20 23.41 4.45
CA GLY A 30 -4.79 23.00 4.28
C GLY A 30 -4.67 21.48 4.09
N LEU A 31 -3.53 21.05 3.55
CA LEU A 31 -3.13 19.64 3.46
C LEU A 31 -2.42 19.26 4.77
N THR A 32 -3.02 18.35 5.54
CA THR A 32 -2.42 17.83 6.77
C THR A 32 -1.70 16.52 6.47
N PRO A 33 -0.36 16.46 6.60
CA PRO A 33 0.38 15.23 6.35
C PRO A 33 0.02 14.17 7.39
N LEU A 34 -0.16 12.93 6.92
CA LEU A 34 -0.36 11.76 7.78
C LEU A 34 0.88 10.87 7.75
N ASN A 35 1.12 10.15 8.84
CA ASN A 35 2.24 9.22 8.93
C ASN A 35 2.09 8.12 7.88
N SER A 36 3.14 7.95 7.07
CA SER A 36 3.23 6.91 6.05
C SER A 36 4.69 6.53 5.82
N TYR A 37 4.96 5.25 5.75
CA TYR A 37 6.32 4.75 5.54
C TYR A 37 6.77 4.88 4.09
N GLU A 38 5.92 4.47 3.16
CA GLU A 38 6.29 4.34 1.74
C GLU A 38 5.69 5.43 0.86
N ASN A 39 4.45 5.79 1.11
CA ASN A 39 3.68 6.73 0.30
C ASN A 39 3.75 8.16 0.86
N ARG A 40 3.15 9.12 0.16
CA ARG A 40 2.83 10.42 0.73
C ARG A 40 1.33 10.53 0.90
N VAL A 41 0.90 10.77 2.13
CA VAL A 41 -0.50 10.74 2.52
C VAL A 41 -0.88 12.04 3.19
N TYR A 42 -1.97 12.64 2.73
CA TYR A 42 -2.45 13.91 3.28
C TYR A 42 -3.95 13.84 3.51
N GLN A 43 -4.39 14.42 4.61
CA GLN A 43 -5.80 14.66 4.88
C GLN A 43 -6.16 16.07 4.42
N PHE A 44 -7.35 16.22 3.85
CA PHE A 44 -7.93 17.50 3.46
C PHE A 44 -9.45 17.50 3.60
N GLN A 45 -10.05 18.66 3.46
CA GLN A 45 -11.49 18.87 3.46
C GLN A 45 -11.88 19.55 2.14
N ASP A 46 -13.01 19.11 1.56
CA ASP A 46 -13.55 19.74 0.36
C ASP A 46 -14.50 20.91 0.69
N GLU A 47 -15.05 21.57 -0.35
CA GLU A 47 -16.00 22.69 -0.24
C GLU A 47 -17.28 22.32 0.53
N ASP A 48 -17.67 21.04 0.50
CA ASP A 48 -18.82 20.51 1.24
C ASP A 48 -18.47 20.10 2.68
N ARG A 49 -17.25 20.41 3.15
CA ARG A 49 -16.71 20.03 4.45
C ARG A 49 -16.58 18.52 4.67
N ARG A 50 -16.58 17.73 3.60
CA ARG A 50 -16.29 16.30 3.68
C ARG A 50 -14.79 16.10 3.80
N ARG A 51 -14.39 15.17 4.66
CA ARG A 51 -12.98 14.86 4.90
C ARG A 51 -12.53 13.70 4.03
N PHE A 52 -11.40 13.91 3.39
CA PHE A 52 -10.76 12.92 2.53
C PHE A 52 -9.29 12.73 2.89
N VAL A 53 -8.74 11.63 2.41
CA VAL A 53 -7.32 11.32 2.45
C VAL A 53 -6.85 11.10 1.02
N VAL A 54 -5.84 11.85 0.57
CA VAL A 54 -5.15 11.59 -0.69
C VAL A 54 -3.87 10.81 -0.41
N LYS A 55 -3.68 9.73 -1.15
CA LYS A 55 -2.50 8.85 -1.09
C LYS A 55 -1.78 8.92 -2.42
N PHE A 56 -0.59 9.51 -2.44
CA PHE A 56 0.34 9.45 -3.56
C PHE A 56 1.21 8.20 -3.41
N TYR A 57 1.17 7.34 -4.40
CA TYR A 57 1.95 6.11 -4.42
C TYR A 57 3.41 6.42 -4.69
N ARG A 58 4.30 5.72 -4.01
CA ARG A 58 5.74 5.85 -4.24
C ARG A 58 6.04 5.57 -5.71
N PRO A 59 6.71 6.51 -6.42
CA PRO A 59 7.10 6.32 -7.80
C PRO A 59 7.89 5.03 -8.01
N GLU A 60 7.65 4.37 -9.13
CA GLU A 60 8.36 3.15 -9.56
C GLU A 60 8.22 1.93 -8.63
N ARG A 61 7.43 2.04 -7.56
CA ARG A 61 7.22 0.94 -6.60
C ARG A 61 6.17 -0.06 -7.07
N TRP A 62 5.06 0.44 -7.60
CA TRP A 62 3.92 -0.34 -8.07
C TRP A 62 3.49 0.12 -9.45
N THR A 63 3.11 -0.81 -10.32
CA THR A 63 2.48 -0.49 -11.59
C THR A 63 1.04 -0.05 -11.39
N ALA A 64 0.46 0.62 -12.39
CA ALA A 64 -0.96 1.00 -12.36
C ALA A 64 -1.87 -0.21 -12.15
N ASP A 65 -1.60 -1.33 -12.84
CA ASP A 65 -2.39 -2.56 -12.75
C ASP A 65 -2.34 -3.16 -11.35
N GLN A 66 -1.16 -3.16 -10.71
CA GLN A 66 -0.99 -3.62 -9.33
C GLN A 66 -1.76 -2.77 -8.32
N ILE A 67 -1.83 -1.45 -8.54
CA ILE A 67 -2.60 -0.54 -7.70
C ILE A 67 -4.11 -0.75 -7.95
N LEU A 68 -4.51 -0.90 -9.18
CA LEU A 68 -5.91 -1.13 -9.53
C LEU A 68 -6.44 -2.47 -8.98
N GLU A 69 -5.63 -3.51 -8.90
CA GLU A 69 -5.98 -4.76 -8.22
C GLU A 69 -6.25 -4.54 -6.71
N GLU A 70 -5.43 -3.70 -6.04
CA GLU A 70 -5.68 -3.30 -4.64
C GLU A 70 -7.02 -2.56 -4.52
N HIS A 71 -7.30 -1.63 -5.44
CA HIS A 71 -8.55 -0.88 -5.45
C HIS A 71 -9.77 -1.77 -5.66
N GLN A 72 -9.68 -2.72 -6.60
CA GLN A 72 -10.76 -3.66 -6.88
C GLN A 72 -11.08 -4.52 -5.66
N LEU A 73 -10.06 -5.04 -4.97
CA LEU A 73 -10.27 -5.79 -3.73
C LEU A 73 -10.93 -4.92 -2.66
N ALA A 74 -10.48 -3.68 -2.47
CA ALA A 74 -11.06 -2.78 -1.48
C ALA A 74 -12.55 -2.48 -1.78
N LEU A 75 -12.89 -2.24 -3.05
CA LEU A 75 -14.27 -2.04 -3.49
C LEU A 75 -15.13 -3.31 -3.29
N GLN A 76 -14.58 -4.48 -3.59
CA GLN A 76 -15.27 -5.76 -3.35
C GLN A 76 -15.52 -6.00 -1.87
N LEU A 77 -14.55 -5.66 -1.00
CA LEU A 77 -14.71 -5.75 0.44
C LEU A 77 -15.83 -4.86 0.96
N VAL A 78 -15.94 -3.62 0.46
CA VAL A 78 -17.06 -2.74 0.78
C VAL A 78 -18.38 -3.33 0.33
N ASN A 79 -18.42 -3.89 -0.88
CA ASN A 79 -19.63 -4.54 -1.41
C ASN A 79 -20.03 -5.79 -0.60
N ASP A 80 -19.06 -6.50 -0.04
CA ASP A 80 -19.27 -7.62 0.88
C ASP A 80 -19.44 -7.14 2.34
N GLU A 81 -19.73 -5.85 2.56
CA GLU A 81 -19.99 -5.20 3.85
C GLU A 81 -18.83 -5.34 4.87
N VAL A 82 -17.59 -5.42 4.40
CA VAL A 82 -16.41 -5.33 5.26
C VAL A 82 -16.05 -3.85 5.44
N PRO A 83 -15.87 -3.34 6.66
CA PRO A 83 -15.63 -1.93 6.92
C PRO A 83 -14.19 -1.54 6.57
N VAL A 84 -13.93 -1.28 5.30
CA VAL A 84 -12.65 -0.78 4.78
C VAL A 84 -12.84 0.57 4.11
N ALA A 85 -11.80 1.41 4.13
CA ALA A 85 -11.78 2.63 3.34
C ALA A 85 -11.39 2.28 1.90
N ALA A 86 -12.36 2.24 0.99
CA ALA A 86 -12.11 2.04 -0.43
C ALA A 86 -11.89 3.38 -1.15
N PRO A 87 -11.15 3.40 -2.27
CA PRO A 87 -10.91 4.62 -3.03
C PRO A 87 -12.21 5.15 -3.67
N VAL A 88 -12.33 6.48 -3.69
CA VAL A 88 -13.43 7.18 -4.36
C VAL A 88 -13.14 7.26 -5.86
N ALA A 89 -14.16 7.05 -6.68
CA ALA A 89 -14.04 7.22 -8.13
C ALA A 89 -14.32 8.68 -8.54
N PHE A 90 -13.42 9.25 -9.33
CA PHE A 90 -13.59 10.53 -10.01
C PHE A 90 -13.61 10.27 -11.52
N ASN A 91 -14.70 10.69 -12.18
CA ASN A 91 -14.94 10.38 -13.60
C ASN A 91 -14.81 8.87 -13.93
N GLY A 92 -15.23 8.01 -13.00
CA GLY A 92 -15.18 6.56 -13.15
C GLY A 92 -13.79 5.92 -12.86
N GLN A 93 -12.80 6.70 -12.49
CA GLN A 93 -11.44 6.23 -12.18
C GLN A 93 -11.13 6.36 -10.69
N THR A 94 -10.59 5.31 -10.09
CA THR A 94 -10.13 5.30 -8.70
C THR A 94 -8.63 5.58 -8.59
N LEU A 95 -7.88 5.31 -9.66
CA LEU A 95 -6.45 5.64 -9.78
C LEU A 95 -6.31 6.84 -10.71
N LEU A 96 -5.74 7.90 -10.20
CA LEU A 96 -5.53 9.16 -10.89
C LEU A 96 -4.03 9.37 -11.16
N ASN A 97 -3.70 10.23 -12.11
CA ASN A 97 -2.30 10.57 -12.42
C ASN A 97 -2.15 12.06 -12.64
N HIS A 98 -1.09 12.62 -12.06
CA HIS A 98 -0.68 14.00 -12.30
C HIS A 98 0.84 14.05 -12.41
N GLN A 99 1.38 14.52 -13.52
CA GLN A 99 2.82 14.64 -13.79
C GLN A 99 3.63 13.35 -13.50
N GLY A 100 3.04 12.18 -13.74
CA GLY A 100 3.65 10.87 -13.48
C GLY A 100 3.40 10.33 -12.07
N PHE A 101 2.89 11.11 -11.14
CA PHE A 101 2.49 10.62 -9.83
C PHE A 101 1.13 9.95 -9.88
N TYR A 102 1.08 8.67 -9.54
CA TYR A 102 -0.17 7.97 -9.28
C TYR A 102 -0.69 8.35 -7.90
N PHE A 103 -2.00 8.62 -7.82
CA PHE A 103 -2.64 8.89 -6.55
C PHE A 103 -4.09 8.40 -6.52
N ALA A 104 -4.61 8.22 -5.32
CA ALA A 104 -6.01 7.90 -5.08
C ALA A 104 -6.54 8.68 -3.88
N VAL A 105 -7.85 8.90 -3.87
CA VAL A 105 -8.54 9.62 -2.80
C VAL A 105 -9.46 8.66 -2.08
N PHE A 106 -9.44 8.71 -0.77
CA PHE A 106 -10.21 7.86 0.12
C PHE A 106 -11.08 8.71 1.04
N PRO A 107 -12.24 8.22 1.49
CA PRO A 107 -12.95 8.88 2.57
C PRO A 107 -12.10 8.86 3.84
N SER A 108 -12.07 9.96 4.58
CA SER A 108 -11.44 9.99 5.90
C SER A 108 -12.39 9.37 6.91
N VAL A 109 -12.12 8.14 7.31
CA VAL A 109 -12.92 7.38 8.27
C VAL A 109 -12.30 7.51 9.65
N GLY A 110 -13.10 7.90 10.63
CA GLY A 110 -12.70 7.88 12.03
C GLY A 110 -12.63 6.46 12.58
N GLY A 111 -11.83 6.26 13.61
CA GLY A 111 -11.72 4.99 14.31
C GLY A 111 -11.17 5.16 15.70
N ARG A 112 -11.27 4.10 16.51
CA ARG A 112 -10.61 4.02 17.82
C ARG A 112 -9.30 3.24 17.64
N GLN A 113 -8.33 3.56 18.48
CA GLN A 113 -7.10 2.77 18.54
C GLN A 113 -7.45 1.35 19.01
N PHE A 114 -6.84 0.36 18.35
CA PHE A 114 -6.97 -1.03 18.76
C PHE A 114 -6.25 -1.25 20.10
N GLU A 115 -6.96 -1.90 21.05
CA GLU A 115 -6.47 -2.25 22.37
C GLU A 115 -6.29 -3.77 22.43
N ALA A 116 -5.03 -4.22 22.55
CA ALA A 116 -4.70 -5.65 22.45
C ALA A 116 -5.27 -6.52 23.61
N ASP A 117 -5.62 -5.91 24.73
CA ASP A 117 -6.25 -6.55 25.88
C ASP A 117 -7.79 -6.53 25.84
N ASN A 118 -8.38 -5.88 24.83
CA ASN A 118 -9.81 -5.83 24.63
C ASN A 118 -10.30 -7.02 23.79
N ILE A 119 -10.85 -8.02 24.46
CA ILE A 119 -11.31 -9.28 23.85
C ILE A 119 -12.40 -9.02 22.80
N ASP A 120 -13.33 -8.10 23.04
CA ASP A 120 -14.42 -7.80 22.09
C ASP A 120 -13.86 -7.19 20.79
N GLN A 121 -12.83 -6.35 20.90
CA GLN A 121 -12.14 -5.81 19.72
C GLN A 121 -11.36 -6.90 18.97
N MET A 122 -10.69 -7.81 19.67
CA MET A 122 -10.00 -8.94 19.06
C MET A 122 -10.97 -9.85 18.30
N GLU A 123 -12.12 -10.17 18.90
CA GLU A 123 -13.16 -10.97 18.25
C GLU A 123 -13.72 -10.27 17.00
N ALA A 124 -13.99 -8.95 17.09
CA ALA A 124 -14.45 -8.16 15.96
C ALA A 124 -13.43 -8.15 14.81
N VAL A 125 -12.15 -7.93 15.11
CA VAL A 125 -11.05 -8.00 14.12
C VAL A 125 -10.95 -9.39 13.50
N GLY A 126 -11.03 -10.46 14.30
CA GLY A 126 -11.03 -11.83 13.80
C GLY A 126 -12.17 -12.11 12.82
N ARG A 127 -13.38 -11.65 13.12
CA ARG A 127 -14.53 -11.76 12.21
C ARG A 127 -14.31 -11.01 10.90
N TYR A 128 -13.80 -9.77 10.96
CA TYR A 128 -13.51 -9.01 9.74
C TYR A 128 -12.41 -9.65 8.90
N LEU A 129 -11.34 -10.14 9.51
CA LEU A 129 -10.28 -10.88 8.81
C LEU A 129 -10.85 -12.13 8.13
N GLY A 130 -11.71 -12.90 8.81
CA GLY A 130 -12.40 -14.06 8.22
C GLY A 130 -13.23 -13.68 6.98
N ARG A 131 -13.99 -12.58 7.05
CA ARG A 131 -14.76 -12.06 5.90
C ARG A 131 -13.84 -11.58 4.76
N MET A 132 -12.75 -10.86 5.08
CA MET A 132 -11.74 -10.46 4.10
C MET A 132 -11.14 -11.66 3.37
N HIS A 133 -10.82 -12.75 4.09
CA HIS A 133 -10.33 -13.98 3.48
C HIS A 133 -11.37 -14.63 2.57
N GLN A 134 -12.65 -14.63 2.96
CA GLN A 134 -13.73 -15.16 2.11
C GLN A 134 -13.87 -14.37 0.81
N THR A 135 -13.81 -13.06 0.88
CA THR A 135 -13.82 -12.19 -0.31
C THR A 135 -12.56 -12.41 -1.16
N GLY A 136 -11.38 -12.39 -0.55
CA GLY A 136 -10.10 -12.54 -1.25
C GLY A 136 -9.93 -13.88 -1.97
N ARG A 137 -10.58 -14.96 -1.49
CA ARG A 137 -10.57 -16.26 -2.18
C ARG A 137 -11.35 -16.27 -3.49
N LYS A 138 -12.28 -15.33 -3.70
CA LYS A 138 -13.10 -15.24 -4.92
C LYS A 138 -12.33 -14.63 -6.10
N GLN A 139 -11.25 -13.91 -5.81
CA GLN A 139 -10.48 -13.17 -6.81
C GLN A 139 -8.98 -13.41 -6.61
N LEU A 140 -8.31 -13.85 -7.67
CA LEU A 140 -6.85 -13.98 -7.68
C LEU A 140 -6.24 -12.68 -8.18
N PHE A 141 -5.19 -12.22 -7.52
CA PHE A 141 -4.31 -11.19 -8.04
C PHE A 141 -3.49 -11.75 -9.20
N ILE A 142 -3.39 -10.99 -10.29
CA ILE A 142 -2.66 -11.36 -11.51
C ILE A 142 -1.35 -10.56 -11.62
N HIS A 143 -1.41 -9.29 -11.22
CA HIS A 143 -0.30 -8.35 -11.37
C HIS A 143 0.51 -8.20 -10.08
N ARG A 144 -0.11 -8.38 -8.91
CA ARG A 144 0.63 -8.29 -7.65
C ARG A 144 1.50 -9.51 -7.40
N PRO A 145 2.71 -9.31 -6.84
CA PRO A 145 3.61 -10.43 -6.54
C PRO A 145 3.00 -11.35 -5.51
N THR A 146 3.23 -12.64 -5.69
CA THR A 146 2.87 -13.66 -4.71
C THR A 146 3.86 -13.63 -3.54
N ILE A 147 3.37 -13.79 -2.31
CA ILE A 147 4.23 -14.03 -1.14
C ILE A 147 4.56 -15.52 -1.13
N GLY A 148 5.70 -15.86 -1.71
CA GLY A 148 6.12 -17.25 -1.86
C GLY A 148 7.57 -17.46 -1.46
N LEU A 149 7.98 -18.73 -1.44
CA LEU A 149 9.33 -19.16 -1.09
C LEU A 149 10.38 -18.53 -2.04
N ASN A 150 10.07 -18.50 -3.34
CA ASN A 150 10.98 -17.94 -4.35
C ASN A 150 11.22 -16.44 -4.12
N GLU A 151 10.15 -15.67 -4.02
CA GLU A 151 10.18 -14.19 -3.95
C GLU A 151 10.72 -13.67 -2.63
N TYR A 152 10.52 -14.40 -1.53
CA TYR A 152 10.84 -13.90 -0.19
C TYR A 152 12.03 -14.59 0.48
N LEU A 153 12.51 -15.71 -0.05
CA LEU A 153 13.67 -16.39 0.49
C LEU A 153 14.74 -16.69 -0.58
N ILE A 154 14.39 -17.35 -1.68
CA ILE A 154 15.38 -17.80 -2.67
C ILE A 154 16.02 -16.63 -3.42
N GLU A 155 15.24 -15.73 -4.00
CA GLU A 155 15.78 -14.56 -4.71
C GLU A 155 16.52 -13.59 -3.78
N PRO A 156 15.98 -13.21 -2.59
CA PRO A 156 16.75 -12.41 -1.63
C PRO A 156 18.06 -13.07 -1.19
N ARG A 157 18.05 -14.39 -0.95
CA ARG A 157 19.27 -15.13 -0.59
C ARG A 157 20.36 -15.00 -1.67
N LYS A 158 19.99 -15.10 -2.96
CA LYS A 158 20.93 -14.89 -4.07
C LYS A 158 21.48 -13.46 -4.10
N LEU A 159 20.60 -12.45 -3.90
CA LEU A 159 21.04 -11.05 -3.83
C LEU A 159 22.04 -10.82 -2.69
N PHE A 160 21.86 -11.45 -1.53
CA PHE A 160 22.77 -11.33 -0.41
C PHE A 160 24.11 -12.06 -0.63
N GLU A 161 24.16 -13.03 -1.54
CA GLU A 161 25.41 -13.72 -1.89
C GLU A 161 26.45 -12.75 -2.47
N ASP A 162 26.01 -11.81 -3.31
CA ASP A 162 26.88 -10.81 -3.92
C ASP A 162 26.92 -9.46 -3.17
N ALA A 163 25.97 -9.25 -2.25
CA ALA A 163 25.85 -7.99 -1.55
C ALA A 163 26.97 -7.77 -0.51
N THR A 164 27.39 -6.51 -0.38
CA THR A 164 28.34 -6.05 0.64
C THR A 164 27.66 -5.60 1.94
N LEU A 165 26.35 -5.73 2.04
CA LEU A 165 25.54 -5.29 3.19
C LEU A 165 25.79 -6.12 4.45
N ILE A 166 26.19 -7.38 4.29
CA ILE A 166 26.47 -8.28 5.42
C ILE A 166 27.98 -8.23 5.72
N PRO A 167 28.38 -7.99 6.98
CA PRO A 167 29.77 -8.04 7.35
C PRO A 167 30.43 -9.37 6.96
N PRO A 168 31.67 -9.36 6.39
CA PRO A 168 32.29 -10.57 5.85
C PRO A 168 32.36 -11.73 6.84
N GLY A 169 32.63 -11.45 8.14
CA GLY A 169 32.69 -12.46 9.20
C GLY A 169 31.35 -13.14 9.53
N LEU A 170 30.22 -12.56 9.14
CA LEU A 170 28.88 -13.10 9.40
C LEU A 170 28.24 -13.69 8.14
N LYS A 171 28.77 -13.41 6.95
CA LYS A 171 28.16 -13.77 5.68
C LYS A 171 27.94 -15.27 5.53
N ALA A 172 28.95 -16.09 5.85
CA ALA A 172 28.86 -17.55 5.75
C ALA A 172 27.79 -18.12 6.69
N ALA A 173 27.72 -17.64 7.93
CA ALA A 173 26.71 -18.07 8.90
C ALA A 173 25.29 -17.64 8.48
N PHE A 174 25.14 -16.43 7.97
CA PHE A 174 23.86 -15.91 7.46
C PHE A 174 23.35 -16.74 6.26
N LEU A 175 24.19 -16.99 5.26
CA LEU A 175 23.81 -17.78 4.08
C LEU A 175 23.44 -19.20 4.48
N LYS A 176 24.21 -19.85 5.38
CA LYS A 176 23.90 -21.17 5.88
C LYS A 176 22.55 -21.21 6.60
N ALA A 177 22.28 -20.28 7.50
CA ALA A 177 20.99 -20.20 8.20
C ALA A 177 19.82 -20.00 7.22
N THR A 178 20.02 -19.19 6.17
CA THR A 178 19.01 -18.98 5.13
C THR A 178 18.77 -20.25 4.31
N ASP A 179 19.81 -21.00 3.97
CA ASP A 179 19.71 -22.29 3.25
C ASP A 179 18.96 -23.34 4.09
N GLU A 180 19.22 -23.40 5.40
CA GLU A 180 18.51 -24.26 6.34
C GLU A 180 17.02 -23.87 6.43
N LEU A 181 16.71 -22.57 6.47
CA LEU A 181 15.33 -22.08 6.46
C LEU A 181 14.61 -22.43 5.17
N ILE A 182 15.24 -22.23 4.01
CA ILE A 182 14.69 -22.59 2.70
C ILE A 182 14.38 -24.09 2.67
N ALA A 183 15.30 -24.93 3.11
CA ALA A 183 15.08 -26.37 3.15
C ALA A 183 13.91 -26.75 4.06
N ALA A 184 13.81 -26.14 5.24
CA ALA A 184 12.72 -26.41 6.18
C ALA A 184 11.35 -26.00 5.62
N VAL A 185 11.25 -24.82 4.99
CA VAL A 185 9.98 -24.34 4.38
C VAL A 185 9.60 -25.16 3.14
N THR A 186 10.60 -25.65 2.38
CA THR A 186 10.33 -26.49 1.18
C THR A 186 9.80 -27.87 1.55
N ALA A 187 10.12 -28.37 2.74
CA ALA A 187 9.71 -29.70 3.22
C ALA A 187 8.24 -29.75 3.71
N HIS A 188 7.59 -28.60 3.85
CA HIS A 188 6.20 -28.44 4.29
C HIS A 188 5.28 -27.93 3.17
#